data_7334a52e06b9982dbadd7459aa51dcef
#
_entry.id   7334a52e06b9982dbadd7459aa51dcef
#
_cell.length_a   1.000
_cell.length_b   1.000
_cell.length_c   1.000
_cell.angle_alpha   90.00
_cell.angle_beta   90.00
_cell.angle_gamma   90.00
#
_symmetry.space_group_name_H-M   'P 1'
#
loop_
_entity.id
_entity.type
_entity.pdbx_description
1 polymer ?
#
loop_
_entity_poly.entity_id
_entity_poly.type
_entity_poly.pdbx_seq_one_letter_code
_entity_poly.pdbx_strand_id
1 'polypeptide(L)'
;MGKVPVTIVGKELKVGDKIREVPLVVNTKLEEKNIFEDKNIKVIYTAPSLDTKVCSLQTKQLNEAAKTHTNVKFYSVTVDTPFAQERFCTANEINGLKAVSDFKYHQFGIQNGFFIKEKGLLTRALMIVDENNNVKYIEYVSEEGKEADVDKALKFLENKLLKK
;
A
#
# COMPACT_ATOMS: atom_id res chain seq x y z
N MET A 1 12.35 -18.54 -10.96
CA MET A 1 11.86 -18.76 -9.65
C MET A 1 10.48 -18.20 -9.34
N GLY A 2 10.10 -17.10 -9.82
CA GLY A 2 8.85 -16.46 -9.46
C GLY A 2 7.58 -16.98 -10.10
N LYS A 3 7.60 -18.17 -10.67
CA LYS A 3 6.45 -18.67 -11.44
C LYS A 3 5.63 -19.74 -10.76
N VAL A 4 5.81 -19.92 -9.46
CA VAL A 4 4.95 -20.82 -8.70
C VAL A 4 3.57 -20.14 -8.57
N PRO A 5 2.49 -20.79 -9.03
CA PRO A 5 1.17 -20.18 -8.94
C PRO A 5 0.81 -19.85 -7.50
N VAL A 6 0.25 -18.68 -7.29
CA VAL A 6 -0.24 -18.28 -5.97
C VAL A 6 -1.73 -17.96 -6.06
N THR A 7 -2.41 -18.10 -4.93
CA THR A 7 -3.84 -17.81 -4.82
C THR A 7 -4.02 -16.50 -4.07
N ILE A 8 -4.64 -15.54 -4.73
CA ILE A 8 -5.07 -14.30 -4.07
C ILE A 8 -6.43 -14.54 -3.45
N VAL A 9 -6.52 -14.33 -2.14
CA VAL A 9 -7.78 -14.47 -1.42
C VAL A 9 -8.57 -13.18 -1.57
N GLY A 10 -9.89 -13.34 -1.75
CA GLY A 10 -10.78 -12.21 -1.91
C GLY A 10 -10.88 -11.78 -3.36
N LYS A 11 -11.66 -10.75 -3.58
CA LYS A 11 -11.91 -10.22 -4.93
C LYS A 11 -11.00 -9.02 -5.17
N GLU A 12 -10.23 -9.08 -6.24
CA GLU A 12 -9.38 -7.97 -6.64
C GLU A 12 -10.19 -6.71 -6.90
N LEU A 13 -9.61 -5.57 -6.53
CA LEU A 13 -10.23 -4.27 -6.77
C LEU A 13 -10.00 -3.84 -8.20
N LYS A 14 -10.95 -3.08 -8.72
CA LYS A 14 -10.88 -2.47 -10.05
C LYS A 14 -11.16 -0.98 -9.92
N VAL A 15 -10.73 -0.22 -10.91
CA VAL A 15 -11.10 1.20 -11.00
C VAL A 15 -12.63 1.33 -10.96
N GLY A 16 -13.13 2.19 -10.09
CA GLY A 16 -14.56 2.37 -9.85
C GLY A 16 -15.07 1.66 -8.61
N ASP A 17 -14.35 0.67 -8.11
CA ASP A 17 -14.73 0.00 -6.86
C ASP A 17 -14.44 0.90 -5.67
N LYS A 18 -15.20 0.69 -4.60
CA LYS A 18 -14.91 1.34 -3.33
C LYS A 18 -14.06 0.41 -2.49
N ILE A 19 -13.00 0.94 -1.88
CA ILE A 19 -12.15 0.13 -1.03
C ILE A 19 -12.95 -0.33 0.19
N ARG A 20 -12.70 -1.57 0.63
CA ARG A 20 -13.35 -2.10 1.82
C ARG A 20 -12.55 -1.67 3.04
N GLU A 21 -13.18 -0.86 3.87
CA GLU A 21 -12.51 -0.23 5.01
C GLU A 21 -12.41 -1.20 6.16
N VAL A 22 -11.19 -1.34 6.67
CA VAL A 22 -10.90 -2.19 7.81
C VAL A 22 -9.85 -1.50 8.68
N PRO A 23 -9.81 -1.78 9.98
CA PRO A 23 -8.76 -1.21 10.82
C PRO A 23 -7.40 -1.81 10.50
N LEU A 24 -6.37 -0.96 10.57
CA LEU A 24 -4.96 -1.34 10.40
C LEU A 24 -4.22 -0.92 11.66
N VAL A 25 -3.13 -1.62 11.97
CA VAL A 25 -2.30 -1.27 13.13
C VAL A 25 -1.30 -0.21 12.68
N VAL A 26 -1.28 0.93 13.37
CA VAL A 26 -0.60 2.13 12.87
C VAL A 26 0.68 2.50 13.61
N ASN A 27 1.00 1.83 14.73
CA ASN A 27 2.21 2.16 15.48
C ASN A 27 2.62 1.03 16.42
N THR A 28 3.74 1.21 17.12
CA THR A 28 4.31 0.21 18.04
C THR A 28 3.51 0.04 19.33
N LYS A 29 2.56 0.92 19.58
CA LYS A 29 1.61 0.74 20.70
C LYS A 29 0.45 -0.18 20.30
N LEU A 30 0.48 -0.68 19.08
CA LEU A 30 -0.53 -1.56 18.48
C LEU A 30 -1.90 -0.91 18.40
N GLU A 31 -1.93 0.41 18.25
CA GLU A 31 -3.17 1.13 18.05
C GLU A 31 -3.75 0.79 16.67
N GLU A 32 -5.06 0.62 16.63
CA GLU A 32 -5.78 0.30 15.39
C GLU A 32 -6.51 1.55 14.91
N LYS A 33 -6.46 1.78 13.60
CA LYS A 33 -7.10 2.95 13.03
C LYS A 33 -7.63 2.63 11.63
N ASN A 34 -8.80 3.18 11.32
CA ASN A 34 -9.30 3.15 9.95
C ASN A 34 -8.73 4.37 9.21
N ILE A 35 -7.68 4.13 8.41
CA ILE A 35 -7.02 5.20 7.67
C ILE A 35 -7.92 5.80 6.58
N PHE A 36 -9.03 5.17 6.26
CA PHE A 36 -9.94 5.61 5.19
C PHE A 36 -11.02 6.58 5.69
N GLU A 37 -11.04 6.89 6.98
CA GLU A 37 -11.96 7.88 7.52
C GLU A 37 -11.60 9.31 7.07
N ASP A 38 -10.32 9.56 6.83
CA ASP A 38 -9.86 10.87 6.35
C ASP A 38 -10.33 11.13 4.94
N LYS A 39 -10.73 12.34 4.64
CA LYS A 39 -11.19 12.74 3.31
C LYS A 39 -10.04 13.25 2.45
N ASN A 40 -8.97 12.47 2.38
CA ASN A 40 -7.80 12.79 1.56
C ASN A 40 -7.68 11.81 0.40
N ILE A 41 -7.11 12.28 -0.69
CA ILE A 41 -6.60 11.37 -1.73
C ILE A 41 -5.46 10.56 -1.10
N LYS A 42 -5.42 9.26 -1.36
CA LYS A 42 -4.42 8.37 -0.77
C LYS A 42 -3.74 7.54 -1.85
N VAL A 43 -2.43 7.47 -1.76
CA VAL A 43 -1.62 6.53 -2.53
C VAL A 43 -1.27 5.38 -1.60
N ILE A 44 -1.64 4.18 -1.97
CA ILE A 44 -1.49 2.99 -1.12
C ILE A 44 -0.67 1.94 -1.86
N TYR A 45 0.46 1.59 -1.26
CA TYR A 45 1.35 0.57 -1.78
C TYR A 45 1.26 -0.65 -0.88
N THR A 46 0.92 -1.81 -1.45
CA THR A 46 0.97 -3.07 -0.72
C THR A 46 2.16 -3.87 -1.20
N ALA A 47 2.74 -4.66 -0.32
CA ALA A 47 3.94 -5.42 -0.66
C ALA A 47 4.12 -6.59 0.30
N PRO A 48 4.91 -7.61 -0.09
CA PRO A 48 5.18 -8.76 0.79
C PRO A 48 5.88 -8.37 2.09
N SER A 49 6.87 -7.49 2.03
CA SER A 49 7.58 -7.02 3.23
C SER A 49 8.47 -5.84 2.88
N LEU A 50 8.60 -4.90 3.80
CA LEU A 50 9.53 -3.77 3.66
C LEU A 50 10.99 -4.25 3.57
N ASP A 51 11.29 -5.42 4.10
CA ASP A 51 12.64 -5.96 4.11
C ASP A 51 13.09 -6.56 2.78
N THR A 52 12.19 -6.69 1.80
CA THR A 52 12.61 -7.15 0.47
C THR A 52 13.21 -5.98 -0.32
N LYS A 53 14.14 -6.30 -1.23
CA LYS A 53 14.89 -5.29 -1.98
C LYS A 53 13.97 -4.37 -2.79
N VAL A 54 13.05 -4.94 -3.56
CA VAL A 54 12.15 -4.16 -4.42
C VAL A 54 11.21 -3.31 -3.57
N CYS A 55 10.64 -3.88 -2.51
CA CYS A 55 9.73 -3.14 -1.62
C CYS A 55 10.45 -1.98 -0.95
N SER A 56 11.70 -2.20 -0.52
CA SER A 56 12.50 -1.14 0.11
C SER A 56 12.73 0.03 -0.85
N LEU A 57 13.12 -0.28 -2.10
CA LEU A 57 13.36 0.76 -3.10
C LEU A 57 12.10 1.54 -3.43
N GLN A 58 10.99 0.84 -3.62
CA GLN A 58 9.72 1.49 -3.99
C GLN A 58 9.14 2.31 -2.84
N THR A 59 9.32 1.84 -1.61
CA THR A 59 8.90 2.61 -0.43
C THR A 59 9.66 3.92 -0.36
N LYS A 60 10.96 3.90 -0.65
CA LYS A 60 11.77 5.12 -0.69
C LYS A 60 11.32 6.07 -1.80
N GLN A 61 11.01 5.54 -2.99
CA GLN A 61 10.49 6.35 -4.09
C GLN A 61 9.19 7.05 -3.71
N LEU A 62 8.27 6.31 -3.10
CA LEU A 62 6.99 6.87 -2.68
C LEU A 62 7.16 7.87 -1.55
N ASN A 63 8.10 7.64 -0.65
CA ASN A 63 8.40 8.58 0.43
C ASN A 63 8.87 9.92 -0.14
N GLU A 64 9.74 9.91 -1.15
CA GLU A 64 10.19 11.15 -1.79
C GLU A 64 9.03 11.87 -2.48
N ALA A 65 8.17 11.14 -3.16
CA ALA A 65 6.98 11.72 -3.79
C ALA A 65 6.04 12.33 -2.75
N ALA A 66 5.91 11.72 -1.59
CA ALA A 66 5.04 12.22 -0.52
C ALA A 66 5.48 13.60 -0.03
N LYS A 67 6.77 13.88 -0.07
CA LYS A 67 7.30 15.17 0.37
C LYS A 67 6.86 16.32 -0.53
N THR A 68 6.58 16.04 -1.79
CA THR A 68 6.17 17.07 -2.76
C THR A 68 4.65 17.09 -3.01
N HIS A 69 3.91 16.13 -2.48
CA HIS A 69 2.46 16.03 -2.63
C HIS A 69 1.81 16.08 -1.25
N THR A 70 1.96 17.21 -0.57
CA THR A 70 1.61 17.33 0.86
C THR A 70 0.12 17.22 1.17
N ASN A 71 -0.74 17.39 0.18
CA ASN A 71 -2.19 17.25 0.34
C ASN A 71 -2.69 15.82 0.00
N VAL A 72 -1.77 14.92 -0.30
CA VAL A 72 -2.07 13.51 -0.55
C VAL A 72 -1.40 12.68 0.54
N LYS A 73 -2.10 11.69 1.06
CA LYS A 73 -1.53 10.79 2.07
C LYS A 73 -0.98 9.54 1.40
N PHE A 74 0.25 9.19 1.75
CA PHE A 74 0.93 8.02 1.21
C PHE A 74 1.06 6.97 2.29
N TYR A 75 0.66 5.73 1.97
CA TYR A 75 0.73 4.61 2.89
C TYR A 75 1.42 3.41 2.25
N SER A 76 2.18 2.69 3.07
CA SER A 76 2.67 1.37 2.72
C SER A 76 2.00 0.36 3.65
N VAL A 77 1.38 -0.67 3.10
CA VAL A 77 0.69 -1.70 3.88
C VAL A 77 1.37 -3.03 3.66
N THR A 78 1.85 -3.65 4.74
CA THR A 78 2.44 -4.98 4.72
C THR A 78 1.92 -5.76 5.93
N VAL A 79 2.29 -7.03 6.03
CA VAL A 79 2.04 -7.81 7.25
C VAL A 79 3.25 -7.83 8.18
N ASP A 80 4.26 -7.01 7.91
CA ASP A 80 5.34 -6.79 8.87
C ASP A 80 4.74 -6.23 10.15
N THR A 81 5.32 -6.60 11.30
CA THR A 81 4.86 -6.02 12.56
C THR A 81 5.17 -4.52 12.60
N PRO A 82 4.43 -3.74 13.37
CA PRO A 82 4.74 -2.31 13.51
C PRO A 82 6.16 -2.07 14.04
N PHE A 83 6.72 -3.00 14.80
CA PHE A 83 8.08 -2.90 15.30
C PHE A 83 9.10 -2.96 14.14
N ALA A 84 8.91 -3.89 13.22
CA ALA A 84 9.75 -4.01 12.04
C ALA A 84 9.57 -2.81 11.11
N GLN A 85 8.34 -2.33 10.96
CA GLN A 85 8.04 -1.15 10.15
C GLN A 85 8.72 0.10 10.70
N GLU A 86 8.67 0.30 12.01
CA GLU A 86 9.33 1.44 12.65
C GLU A 86 10.85 1.38 12.46
N ARG A 87 11.43 0.19 12.65
CA ARG A 87 12.88 0.00 12.46
C ARG A 87 13.27 0.33 11.01
N PHE A 88 12.52 -0.13 10.04
CA PHE A 88 12.77 0.16 8.62
C PHE A 88 12.66 1.66 8.36
N CYS A 89 11.58 2.28 8.81
CA CYS A 89 11.33 3.69 8.55
C CYS A 89 12.39 4.58 9.19
N THR A 90 12.81 4.25 10.41
CA THR A 90 13.88 5.01 11.09
C THR A 90 15.21 4.87 10.36
N ALA A 91 15.59 3.65 10.01
CA ALA A 91 16.86 3.38 9.34
C ALA A 91 16.94 3.99 7.95
N ASN A 92 15.81 4.17 7.27
CA ASN A 92 15.78 4.67 5.89
C ASN A 92 15.18 6.07 5.77
N GLU A 93 15.01 6.75 6.90
CA GLU A 93 14.51 8.13 6.95
C GLU A 93 13.16 8.28 6.21
N ILE A 94 12.27 7.33 6.41
CA ILE A 94 10.93 7.36 5.84
C ILE A 94 10.03 8.21 6.74
N ASN A 95 9.71 9.41 6.29
CA ASN A 95 8.95 10.39 7.09
C ASN A 95 7.80 11.05 6.32
N GLY A 96 7.72 10.89 5.02
CA GLY A 96 6.59 11.40 4.22
C GLY A 96 5.50 10.38 3.99
N LEU A 97 5.86 9.11 3.99
CA LEU A 97 4.97 7.99 3.83
C LEU A 97 4.79 7.32 5.19
N LYS A 98 3.59 6.82 5.46
CA LYS A 98 3.31 6.10 6.70
C LYS A 98 3.19 4.61 6.44
N ALA A 99 3.94 3.80 7.18
CA ALA A 99 3.82 2.35 7.13
C ALA A 99 2.76 1.92 8.14
N VAL A 100 1.82 1.11 7.70
CA VAL A 100 0.76 0.54 8.55
C VAL A 100 0.70 -0.96 8.32
N SER A 101 0.18 -1.71 9.30
CA SER A 101 0.30 -3.16 9.28
C SER A 101 -1.04 -3.86 9.27
N ASP A 102 -1.14 -4.88 8.42
CA ASP A 102 -2.29 -5.79 8.34
C ASP A 102 -2.01 -7.09 9.10
N PHE A 103 -0.97 -7.11 9.96
CA PHE A 103 -0.50 -8.35 10.57
C PHE A 103 -1.51 -8.98 11.52
N LYS A 104 -2.32 -8.16 12.18
CA LYS A 104 -3.17 -8.65 13.27
C LYS A 104 -4.39 -9.42 12.77
N TYR A 105 -5.08 -8.89 11.78
CA TYR A 105 -6.31 -9.50 11.30
C TYR A 105 -6.25 -9.97 9.86
N HIS A 106 -5.28 -9.52 9.08
CA HIS A 106 -5.14 -9.81 7.64
C HIS A 106 -6.38 -9.41 6.82
N GLN A 107 -7.27 -8.63 7.40
CA GLN A 107 -8.55 -8.31 6.75
C GLN A 107 -8.42 -7.30 5.62
N PHE A 108 -7.47 -6.39 5.70
CA PHE A 108 -7.23 -5.48 4.59
C PHE A 108 -6.89 -6.27 3.32
N GLY A 109 -5.96 -7.18 3.44
CA GLY A 109 -5.54 -8.02 2.31
C GLY A 109 -6.65 -8.94 1.84
N ILE A 110 -7.30 -9.63 2.78
CA ILE A 110 -8.34 -10.60 2.44
C ILE A 110 -9.53 -9.94 1.78
N GLN A 111 -10.02 -8.83 2.31
CA GLN A 111 -11.22 -8.19 1.78
C GLN A 111 -10.98 -7.42 0.50
N ASN A 112 -9.76 -6.96 0.27
CA ASN A 112 -9.44 -6.13 -0.90
C ASN A 112 -8.64 -6.86 -1.98
N GLY A 113 -8.48 -8.18 -1.84
CA GLY A 113 -7.83 -8.97 -2.88
C GLY A 113 -6.34 -8.82 -2.98
N PHE A 114 -5.65 -8.66 -1.85
CA PHE A 114 -4.19 -8.54 -1.81
C PHE A 114 -3.49 -9.69 -1.08
N PHE A 115 -4.24 -10.57 -0.42
CA PHE A 115 -3.63 -11.59 0.45
C PHE A 115 -3.25 -12.83 -0.35
N ILE A 116 -1.98 -13.22 -0.28
CA ILE A 116 -1.47 -14.44 -0.91
C ILE A 116 -1.60 -15.60 0.07
N LYS A 117 -2.50 -16.50 -0.23
CA LYS A 117 -2.84 -17.63 0.67
C LYS A 117 -1.63 -18.47 1.03
N GLU A 118 -0.82 -18.84 0.04
CA GLU A 118 0.31 -19.76 0.23
C GLU A 118 1.46 -19.15 1.03
N LYS A 119 1.55 -17.84 1.07
CA LYS A 119 2.68 -17.14 1.71
C LYS A 119 2.29 -16.40 2.98
N GLY A 120 1.00 -16.14 3.19
CA GLY A 120 0.58 -15.31 4.31
C GLY A 120 1.03 -13.86 4.20
N LEU A 121 1.34 -13.40 2.98
CA LEU A 121 1.86 -12.07 2.71
C LEU A 121 0.92 -11.35 1.74
N LEU A 122 1.08 -10.04 1.62
CA LEU A 122 0.34 -9.27 0.63
C LEU A 122 1.08 -9.28 -0.70
N THR A 123 0.33 -9.30 -1.79
CA THR A 123 0.90 -9.13 -3.12
C THR A 123 1.33 -7.68 -3.32
N ARG A 124 2.27 -7.44 -4.24
CA ARG A 124 2.67 -6.07 -4.57
C ARG A 124 1.60 -5.44 -5.43
N ALA A 125 1.12 -4.28 -4.99
CA ALA A 125 0.14 -3.50 -5.74
C ALA A 125 0.30 -2.02 -5.40
N LEU A 126 -0.10 -1.17 -6.33
CA LEU A 126 -0.07 0.26 -6.14
C LEU A 126 -1.43 0.82 -6.53
N MET A 127 -2.03 1.57 -5.62
CA MET A 127 -3.42 2.01 -5.76
C MET A 127 -3.55 3.47 -5.35
N ILE A 128 -4.44 4.19 -6.03
CA ILE A 128 -4.82 5.55 -5.65
C ILE A 128 -6.32 5.56 -5.43
N VAL A 129 -6.74 6.06 -4.28
CA VAL A 129 -8.16 6.26 -3.98
C VAL A 129 -8.44 7.75 -3.80
N ASP A 130 -9.65 8.15 -4.15
CA ASP A 130 -10.06 9.56 -3.99
C ASP A 130 -10.55 9.84 -2.56
N GLU A 131 -11.03 11.06 -2.33
CA GLU A 131 -11.50 11.48 -1.01
C GLU A 131 -12.68 10.67 -0.49
N ASN A 132 -13.38 9.95 -1.37
CA ASN A 132 -14.51 9.11 -1.01
C ASN A 132 -14.15 7.62 -1.01
N ASN A 133 -12.86 7.31 -1.08
CA ASN A 133 -12.33 5.95 -1.05
C ASN A 133 -12.71 5.11 -2.28
N ASN A 134 -12.98 5.78 -3.40
CA ASN A 134 -13.18 5.10 -4.67
C ASN A 134 -11.82 4.88 -5.33
N VAL A 135 -11.60 3.68 -5.84
CA VAL A 135 -10.37 3.34 -6.54
C VAL A 135 -10.34 4.06 -7.89
N LYS A 136 -9.33 4.91 -8.08
CA LYS A 136 -9.15 5.66 -9.32
C LYS A 136 -8.02 5.11 -10.16
N TYR A 137 -7.07 4.43 -9.55
CA TYR A 137 -5.93 3.82 -10.21
C TYR A 137 -5.55 2.58 -9.43
N ILE A 138 -5.26 1.48 -10.12
CA ILE A 138 -4.74 0.29 -9.45
C ILE A 138 -3.90 -0.53 -10.41
N GLU A 139 -2.76 -1.01 -9.89
CA GLU A 139 -1.88 -1.92 -10.58
C GLU A 139 -1.56 -3.07 -9.63
N TYR A 140 -1.93 -4.30 -10.03
CA TYR A 140 -1.47 -5.52 -9.36
C TYR A 140 -0.23 -6.01 -10.10
N VAL A 141 0.85 -6.24 -9.36
CA VAL A 141 2.08 -6.78 -9.95
C VAL A 141 2.04 -8.30 -9.85
N SER A 142 1.88 -8.94 -11.00
CA SER A 142 1.63 -10.39 -11.06
C SER A 142 2.86 -11.26 -10.92
N GLU A 143 4.07 -10.69 -11.06
CA GLU A 143 5.31 -11.45 -10.94
C GLU A 143 6.13 -11.01 -9.75
N GLU A 144 6.63 -12.02 -9.01
CA GLU A 144 7.49 -11.77 -7.87
C GLU A 144 8.78 -11.08 -8.33
N GLY A 145 9.23 -10.10 -7.57
CA GLY A 145 10.44 -9.34 -7.85
C GLY A 145 10.28 -8.23 -8.86
N LYS A 146 9.12 -8.09 -9.48
CA LYS A 146 8.86 -6.97 -10.38
C LYS A 146 8.35 -5.76 -9.62
N GLU A 147 8.66 -4.58 -10.16
CA GLU A 147 8.27 -3.31 -9.56
C GLU A 147 6.89 -2.89 -10.04
N ALA A 148 6.17 -2.18 -9.17
CA ALA A 148 5.01 -1.40 -9.60
C ALA A 148 5.51 -0.17 -10.36
N ASP A 149 4.69 0.35 -11.27
CA ASP A 149 5.07 1.53 -12.05
C ASP A 149 4.71 2.79 -11.28
N VAL A 150 5.61 3.23 -10.41
CA VAL A 150 5.41 4.40 -9.56
C VAL A 150 5.25 5.67 -10.39
N ASP A 151 6.07 5.83 -11.44
CA ASP A 151 6.01 7.02 -12.28
C ASP A 151 4.65 7.17 -12.97
N LYS A 152 4.11 6.07 -13.47
CA LYS A 152 2.79 6.08 -14.10
C LYS A 152 1.69 6.47 -13.12
N ALA A 153 1.76 5.92 -11.91
CA ALA A 153 0.78 6.26 -10.87
C ALA A 153 0.85 7.72 -10.48
N LEU A 154 2.06 8.26 -10.31
CA LEU A 154 2.24 9.66 -9.93
C LEU A 154 1.78 10.62 -11.04
N LYS A 155 2.03 10.25 -12.30
CA LYS A 155 1.51 11.05 -13.43
C LYS A 155 -0.02 11.04 -13.45
N PHE A 156 -0.62 9.89 -13.18
CA PHE A 156 -2.08 9.81 -13.08
C PHE A 156 -2.60 10.72 -11.96
N LEU A 157 -1.97 10.65 -10.79
CA LEU A 157 -2.32 11.49 -9.65
C LEU A 157 -2.30 12.96 -10.02
N GLU A 158 -1.21 13.43 -10.62
CA GLU A 158 -1.01 14.83 -10.96
C GLU A 158 -1.96 15.29 -12.06
N ASN A 159 -2.18 14.47 -13.08
CA ASN A 159 -2.95 14.86 -14.26
C ASN A 159 -4.46 14.67 -14.10
N LYS A 160 -4.90 13.73 -13.32
CA LYS A 160 -6.32 13.36 -13.24
C LYS A 160 -6.99 13.74 -11.93
N LEU A 161 -6.25 13.77 -10.83
CA LEU A 161 -6.85 14.01 -9.52
C LEU A 161 -6.46 15.36 -8.91
N LEU A 162 -5.24 15.84 -9.14
CA LEU A 162 -4.77 17.10 -8.55
C LEU A 162 -4.93 18.29 -9.49
N LYS A 163 -4.99 18.03 -10.78
CA LYS A 163 -5.17 19.09 -11.77
C LYS A 163 -6.63 19.49 -11.83
N LYS A 164 -6.90 20.75 -11.61
CA LYS A 164 -8.25 21.32 -11.70
C LYS A 164 -8.48 21.96 -13.06
#